data_71727dc480214ca4761336663aae4039
#
_entry.id   71727dc480214ca4761336663aae4039
#
_cell.length_a   1.000
_cell.length_b   1.000
_cell.length_c   1.000
_cell.angle_alpha   90.00
_cell.angle_beta   90.00
_cell.angle_gamma   90.00
#
_symmetry.space_group_name_H-M   'P 1'
#
loop_
_entity.id
_entity.type
_entity.pdbx_description
1 polymer ?
#
loop_
_entity_poly.entity_id
_entity_poly.type
_entity_poly.pdbx_seq_one_letter_code
_entity_poly.pdbx_strand_id
1 'polypeptide(L)'
;MKKRLVLLLVTAMAATTVLAGCGSKDSGSSDSGKKSAKESKVENDDDTLIVGFDASFPPYGYKDDSGEYVGFDLDLAQEVCDRNDWKLVKQPIDWDSKDGELNSETIDCIWNGFTMNGREDDYTWSDPYIDNKQVVVVRSDSGIDDFSGLKGKHVEVQTDSSALAALEGDQKDLAATFADLNQVAEYNTAFMDLESGACDAIAMDIGVANYQVNSRKNPDDYKILDKEISSEQYAVGFKKGNTELKDKVQKTLDEMAEDGTVDKIAEKYADYGVPGALCIGKNSK
;
A
#
# COMPACT_ATOMS: atom_id res chain seq x y z
N MET A 1 -10.26 -39.86 -44.65
CA MET A 1 -9.45 -41.11 -44.81
C MET A 1 -8.26 -41.07 -43.86
N LYS A 2 -8.16 -42.16 -43.12
CA LYS A 2 -7.01 -42.70 -42.36
C LYS A 2 -6.68 -42.04 -41.02
N LYS A 3 -7.27 -42.64 -40.00
CA LYS A 3 -6.83 -42.85 -38.62
C LYS A 3 -5.39 -43.37 -38.54
N ARG A 4 -4.60 -42.97 -37.57
CA ARG A 4 -3.69 -43.88 -36.86
C ARG A 4 -3.57 -43.49 -35.40
N LEU A 5 -4.12 -44.33 -34.61
CA LEU A 5 -4.01 -44.59 -33.18
C LEU A 5 -2.66 -45.34 -32.98
N VAL A 6 -1.86 -44.95 -31.99
CA VAL A 6 -0.84 -45.86 -31.43
C VAL A 6 -0.87 -45.72 -29.90
N LEU A 7 -1.03 -46.82 -29.30
CA LEU A 7 -1.33 -47.17 -27.91
C LEU A 7 -0.04 -47.67 -27.23
N LEU A 8 0.08 -47.39 -25.93
CA LEU A 8 0.77 -48.16 -24.87
C LEU A 8 2.30 -48.26 -24.83
N LEU A 9 2.92 -47.94 -23.69
CA LEU A 9 3.42 -49.00 -22.77
C LEU A 9 3.72 -48.44 -21.37
N VAL A 10 3.05 -49.06 -20.40
CA VAL A 10 3.31 -49.02 -18.96
C VAL A 10 4.50 -49.96 -18.69
N THR A 11 5.43 -49.54 -17.85
CA THR A 11 6.31 -50.48 -17.14
C THR A 11 6.52 -50.01 -15.68
N ALA A 12 5.88 -50.71 -14.81
CA ALA A 12 6.17 -50.75 -13.39
C ALA A 12 7.36 -51.68 -13.15
N MET A 13 8.27 -51.27 -12.26
CA MET A 13 9.19 -52.22 -11.63
C MET A 13 9.26 -51.91 -10.12
N ALA A 14 8.77 -52.84 -9.40
CA ALA A 14 8.86 -52.97 -7.93
C ALA A 14 10.03 -53.92 -7.59
N ALA A 15 10.38 -53.91 -6.33
CA ALA A 15 11.14 -54.90 -5.52
C ALA A 15 12.64 -54.54 -5.35
N THR A 16 13.28 -54.75 -4.23
CA THR A 16 13.04 -55.62 -3.06
C THR A 16 13.94 -55.18 -1.90
N THR A 17 13.45 -55.42 -0.72
CA THR A 17 14.08 -55.37 0.59
C THR A 17 15.22 -56.41 0.77
N VAL A 18 16.25 -56.05 1.54
CA VAL A 18 17.01 -57.01 2.35
C VAL A 18 17.34 -56.41 3.71
N LEU A 19 16.84 -57.05 4.75
CA LEU A 19 17.24 -56.94 6.16
C LEU A 19 18.43 -57.88 6.42
N ALA A 20 19.35 -57.46 7.26
CA ALA A 20 20.10 -58.19 8.31
C ALA A 20 21.29 -57.29 8.75
N GLY A 21 21.64 -57.15 10.02
CA GLY A 21 21.36 -57.74 11.28
C GLY A 21 22.18 -57.09 12.38
N CYS A 22 21.71 -57.30 13.56
CA CYS A 22 22.17 -57.12 14.95
C CYS A 22 23.56 -56.62 15.29
N GLY A 23 23.64 -55.74 16.35
CA GLY A 23 24.77 -55.64 17.27
C GLY A 23 24.79 -54.44 18.18
N SER A 24 24.15 -54.52 19.34
CA SER A 24 24.45 -54.02 20.71
C SER A 24 24.86 -52.56 20.97
N LYS A 25 23.97 -51.87 21.73
CA LYS A 25 24.19 -50.99 22.91
C LYS A 25 25.26 -49.86 22.84
N ASP A 26 24.84 -48.61 22.83
CA ASP A 26 24.83 -47.80 24.04
C ASP A 26 24.05 -46.49 23.87
N SER A 27 23.57 -45.96 24.99
CA SER A 27 22.68 -44.87 25.23
C SER A 27 23.12 -43.50 24.63
N GLY A 28 22.16 -42.76 24.00
CA GLY A 28 22.35 -41.36 23.67
C GLY A 28 21.19 -40.75 22.88
N SER A 29 20.30 -40.15 23.60
CA SER A 29 19.38 -39.04 23.23
C SER A 29 18.96 -38.87 21.77
N SER A 30 17.68 -39.14 21.53
CA SER A 30 16.92 -38.83 20.32
C SER A 30 16.76 -37.32 20.13
N ASP A 31 17.42 -36.75 19.12
CA ASP A 31 17.06 -35.43 18.57
C ASP A 31 16.37 -35.63 17.22
N SER A 32 15.04 -35.46 17.22
CA SER A 32 14.21 -35.47 16.02
C SER A 32 14.35 -34.12 15.34
N GLY A 33 15.29 -34.01 14.42
CA GLY A 33 15.46 -32.84 13.56
C GLY A 33 14.24 -32.56 12.71
N LYS A 34 13.33 -31.71 13.18
CA LYS A 34 12.43 -30.92 12.34
C LYS A 34 13.31 -29.99 11.52
N LYS A 35 13.37 -30.21 10.22
CA LYS A 35 13.81 -29.18 9.28
C LYS A 35 12.77 -28.05 9.32
N SER A 36 12.99 -27.09 10.18
CA SER A 36 12.40 -25.76 10.10
C SER A 36 12.90 -25.12 8.82
N ALA A 37 12.00 -24.69 7.95
CA ALA A 37 12.32 -23.76 6.89
C ALA A 37 12.95 -22.54 7.57
N LYS A 38 14.20 -22.22 7.23
CA LYS A 38 14.82 -20.95 7.60
C LYS A 38 14.04 -19.89 6.85
N GLU A 39 13.15 -19.17 7.52
CA GLU A 39 12.82 -17.81 7.16
C GLU A 39 14.15 -17.06 7.16
N SER A 40 14.52 -16.57 5.99
CA SER A 40 15.65 -15.65 5.86
C SER A 40 15.22 -14.34 6.52
N LYS A 41 15.55 -14.14 7.80
CA LYS A 41 15.62 -12.79 8.35
C LYS A 41 16.57 -12.03 7.42
N VAL A 42 16.07 -10.99 6.77
CA VAL A 42 16.92 -9.96 6.20
C VAL A 42 17.65 -9.39 7.42
N GLU A 43 18.94 -9.67 7.55
CA GLU A 43 19.77 -8.97 8.55
C GLU A 43 19.72 -7.51 8.14
N ASN A 44 19.01 -6.68 8.91
CA ASN A 44 19.06 -5.24 8.77
C ASN A 44 20.49 -4.83 9.02
N ASP A 45 21.20 -4.53 7.94
CA ASP A 45 22.47 -3.83 8.01
C ASP A 45 22.12 -2.40 8.47
N ASP A 46 22.88 -1.81 9.39
CA ASP A 46 22.62 -0.47 9.96
C ASP A 46 22.47 0.62 8.86
N ASP A 47 22.85 0.29 7.62
CA ASP A 47 22.84 1.15 6.43
C ASP A 47 21.69 0.82 5.44
N THR A 48 20.60 0.21 5.89
CA THR A 48 19.47 -0.15 5.00
C THR A 48 18.16 0.40 5.58
N LEU A 49 17.31 1.01 4.71
CA LEU A 49 15.92 1.37 5.01
C LEU A 49 14.98 0.53 4.16
N ILE A 50 14.14 -0.28 4.80
CA ILE A 50 13.11 -1.10 4.15
C ILE A 50 11.77 -0.37 4.26
N VAL A 51 11.29 0.16 3.15
CA VAL A 51 10.03 0.91 3.07
C VAL A 51 8.92 -0.02 2.61
N GLY A 52 7.89 -0.23 3.45
CA GLY A 52 6.66 -0.92 3.10
C GLY A 52 5.67 0.01 2.41
N PHE A 53 5.10 -0.43 1.29
CA PHE A 53 4.16 0.36 0.50
C PHE A 53 3.20 -0.53 -0.31
N ASP A 54 1.99 -0.03 -0.60
CA ASP A 54 1.06 -0.61 -1.57
C ASP A 54 1.52 -0.25 -2.98
N ALA A 55 1.86 -1.27 -3.79
CA ALA A 55 2.36 -1.07 -5.15
C ALA A 55 1.26 -0.70 -6.17
N SER A 56 0.03 -0.50 -5.72
CA SER A 56 -1.14 -0.09 -6.50
C SER A 56 -1.72 1.27 -6.06
N PHE A 57 -0.91 2.12 -5.39
CA PHE A 57 -1.32 3.41 -4.82
C PHE A 57 -0.62 4.63 -5.46
N PRO A 58 -0.77 4.84 -6.79
CA PRO A 58 -0.21 6.01 -7.45
C PRO A 58 -0.94 7.30 -7.00
N PRO A 59 -0.26 8.46 -6.95
CA PRO A 59 1.11 8.71 -7.37
C PRO A 59 2.16 8.50 -6.28
N TYR A 60 1.80 7.98 -5.10
CA TYR A 60 2.67 7.89 -3.92
C TYR A 60 3.62 6.68 -3.97
N GLY A 61 3.11 5.48 -4.24
CA GLY A 61 3.89 4.27 -4.44
C GLY A 61 3.19 3.32 -5.41
N TYR A 62 3.84 2.93 -6.49
CA TYR A 62 3.22 2.05 -7.47
C TYR A 62 4.25 1.39 -8.39
N LYS A 63 3.79 0.39 -9.11
CA LYS A 63 4.58 -0.26 -10.14
C LYS A 63 4.25 0.37 -11.50
N ASP A 64 5.25 0.91 -12.16
CA ASP A 64 5.08 1.52 -13.49
C ASP A 64 5.04 0.48 -14.63
N ASP A 65 4.83 0.95 -15.85
CA ASP A 65 4.75 0.10 -17.06
C ASP A 65 6.07 -0.64 -17.36
N SER A 66 7.21 -0.15 -16.84
CA SER A 66 8.51 -0.84 -16.98
C SER A 66 8.69 -1.95 -15.95
N GLY A 67 7.82 -2.01 -14.95
CA GLY A 67 7.87 -2.95 -13.85
C GLY A 67 8.66 -2.46 -12.65
N GLU A 68 9.11 -1.19 -12.66
CA GLU A 68 9.85 -0.57 -11.56
C GLU A 68 8.88 0.02 -10.52
N TYR A 69 9.30 0.02 -9.25
CA TYR A 69 8.57 0.68 -8.18
C TYR A 69 8.96 2.16 -8.10
N VAL A 70 7.97 3.02 -8.31
CA VAL A 70 8.11 4.48 -8.41
C VAL A 70 7.01 5.17 -7.60
N GLY A 71 7.11 6.48 -7.45
CA GLY A 71 6.10 7.31 -6.78
C GLY A 71 6.73 8.39 -5.91
N PHE A 72 5.91 9.36 -5.54
CA PHE A 72 6.35 10.53 -4.77
C PHE A 72 7.02 10.13 -3.45
N ASP A 73 6.40 9.24 -2.69
CA ASP A 73 6.91 8.79 -1.40
C ASP A 73 8.20 7.97 -1.54
N LEU A 74 8.26 7.13 -2.60
CA LEU A 74 9.46 6.35 -2.90
C LEU A 74 10.62 7.23 -3.38
N ASP A 75 10.34 8.33 -4.08
CA ASP A 75 11.34 9.32 -4.48
C ASP A 75 11.87 10.10 -3.25
N LEU A 76 10.98 10.45 -2.29
CA LEU A 76 11.40 11.05 -1.01
C LEU A 76 12.27 10.06 -0.21
N ALA A 77 11.84 8.81 -0.10
CA ALA A 77 12.59 7.77 0.60
C ALA A 77 13.97 7.51 -0.01
N GLN A 78 14.07 7.56 -1.35
CA GLN A 78 15.35 7.43 -2.04
C GLN A 78 16.29 8.58 -1.69
N GLU A 79 15.83 9.81 -1.73
CA GLU A 79 16.65 10.98 -1.38
C GLU A 79 17.08 10.95 0.10
N VAL A 80 16.16 10.51 1.00
CA VAL A 80 16.52 10.31 2.42
C VAL A 80 17.63 9.27 2.55
N CYS A 81 17.55 8.17 1.83
CA CYS A 81 18.60 7.15 1.84
C CYS A 81 19.93 7.67 1.28
N ASP A 82 19.89 8.39 0.16
CA ASP A 82 21.09 8.94 -0.49
C ASP A 82 21.83 9.92 0.43
N ARG A 83 21.10 10.75 1.21
CA ARG A 83 21.70 11.70 2.18
C ARG A 83 22.27 11.05 3.43
N ASN A 84 21.80 9.87 3.78
CA ASN A 84 22.26 9.12 4.96
C ASN A 84 23.25 8.00 4.63
N ASP A 85 23.66 7.86 3.36
CA ASP A 85 24.48 6.75 2.86
C ASP A 85 23.81 5.37 3.10
N TRP A 86 22.45 5.33 3.05
CA TRP A 86 21.67 4.11 3.22
C TRP A 86 21.28 3.51 1.87
N LYS A 87 21.04 2.19 1.91
CA LYS A 87 20.40 1.47 0.81
C LYS A 87 18.89 1.47 0.98
N LEU A 88 18.13 1.97 -0.01
CA LEU A 88 16.69 1.80 -0.04
C LEU A 88 16.29 0.39 -0.50
N VAL A 89 15.43 -0.27 0.26
CA VAL A 89 14.69 -1.46 -0.16
C VAL A 89 13.22 -1.12 -0.24
N LYS A 90 12.66 -1.17 -1.45
CA LYS A 90 11.24 -0.95 -1.72
C LYS A 90 10.50 -2.26 -1.57
N GLN A 91 9.78 -2.46 -0.47
CA GLN A 91 9.07 -3.70 -0.14
C GLN A 91 7.57 -3.52 -0.41
N PRO A 92 7.02 -4.07 -1.52
CA PRO A 92 5.58 -4.07 -1.72
C PRO A 92 4.90 -4.98 -0.69
N ILE A 93 3.80 -4.50 -0.14
CA ILE A 93 2.99 -5.22 0.85
C ILE A 93 1.51 -5.17 0.46
N ASP A 94 0.73 -6.13 0.93
CA ASP A 94 -0.72 -6.02 0.95
C ASP A 94 -1.11 -5.01 2.04
N TRP A 95 -1.97 -4.04 1.71
CA TRP A 95 -2.22 -2.91 2.62
C TRP A 95 -2.80 -3.31 3.96
N ASP A 96 -3.66 -4.32 4.01
CA ASP A 96 -4.24 -4.86 5.23
C ASP A 96 -3.25 -5.64 6.10
N SER A 97 -2.05 -5.97 5.57
CA SER A 97 -0.98 -6.65 6.31
C SER A 97 0.07 -5.70 6.92
N LYS A 98 0.00 -4.39 6.65
CA LYS A 98 1.01 -3.38 7.01
C LYS A 98 1.46 -3.43 8.47
N ASP A 99 0.51 -3.64 9.40
CA ASP A 99 0.80 -3.70 10.83
C ASP A 99 1.59 -4.94 11.21
N GLY A 100 1.25 -6.07 10.59
CA GLY A 100 1.97 -7.32 10.76
C GLY A 100 3.41 -7.23 10.26
N GLU A 101 3.60 -6.65 9.07
CA GLU A 101 4.91 -6.46 8.45
C GLU A 101 5.79 -5.52 9.28
N LEU A 102 5.23 -4.39 9.76
CA LEU A 102 5.96 -3.44 10.60
C LEU A 102 6.30 -4.03 11.98
N ASN A 103 5.35 -4.74 12.61
CA ASN A 103 5.58 -5.33 13.93
C ASN A 103 6.57 -6.50 13.91
N SER A 104 6.61 -7.26 12.83
CA SER A 104 7.58 -8.34 12.61
C SER A 104 8.95 -7.85 12.14
N GLU A 105 9.09 -6.52 11.90
CA GLU A 105 10.33 -5.91 11.41
C GLU A 105 10.75 -6.44 10.02
N THR A 106 9.77 -6.84 9.19
CA THR A 106 9.98 -7.15 7.77
C THR A 106 10.16 -5.85 6.98
N ILE A 107 9.55 -4.76 7.47
CA ILE A 107 9.72 -3.39 7.00
C ILE A 107 10.11 -2.49 8.17
N ASP A 108 10.86 -1.42 7.90
CA ASP A 108 11.31 -0.46 8.91
C ASP A 108 10.30 0.68 9.11
N CYS A 109 9.58 1.02 8.06
CA CYS A 109 8.52 2.03 8.09
C CYS A 109 7.47 1.75 7.00
N ILE A 110 6.29 2.35 7.19
CA ILE A 110 5.23 2.46 6.19
C ILE A 110 5.32 3.87 5.60
N TRP A 111 5.56 3.97 4.29
CA TRP A 111 5.66 5.25 3.60
C TRP A 111 4.94 5.16 2.25
N ASN A 112 3.65 5.50 2.26
CA ASN A 112 2.77 5.34 1.11
C ASN A 112 1.44 6.10 1.24
N GLY A 113 1.50 7.44 1.31
CA GLY A 113 0.27 8.19 1.57
C GLY A 113 -0.41 7.73 2.86
N PHE A 114 0.38 7.56 3.92
CA PHE A 114 -0.12 6.93 5.13
C PHE A 114 -0.72 7.95 6.10
N THR A 115 -2.03 7.91 6.22
CA THR A 115 -2.80 8.81 7.09
C THR A 115 -2.49 8.59 8.57
N MET A 116 -2.02 9.66 9.23
CA MET A 116 -1.74 9.62 10.67
C MET A 116 -2.99 9.86 11.53
N ASN A 117 -3.97 10.60 11.02
CA ASN A 117 -5.17 10.96 11.77
C ASN A 117 -5.98 9.72 12.16
N GLY A 118 -6.32 9.64 13.46
CA GLY A 118 -7.01 8.49 14.04
C GLY A 118 -6.11 7.29 14.35
N ARG A 119 -4.80 7.40 14.08
CA ARG A 119 -3.78 6.36 14.35
C ARG A 119 -2.59 6.91 15.14
N GLU A 120 -2.72 8.08 15.75
CA GLU A 120 -1.63 8.80 16.43
C GLU A 120 -0.98 7.97 17.52
N ASP A 121 -1.79 7.14 18.20
CA ASP A 121 -1.32 6.29 19.29
C ASP A 121 -0.76 4.93 18.86
N ASP A 122 -0.92 4.53 17.61
CA ASP A 122 -0.56 3.18 17.15
C ASP A 122 0.87 3.08 16.64
N TYR A 123 1.43 4.21 16.17
CA TYR A 123 2.75 4.28 15.55
C TYR A 123 3.64 5.35 16.21
N THR A 124 4.90 5.37 15.81
CA THR A 124 5.76 6.55 15.94
C THR A 124 5.79 7.24 14.59
N TRP A 125 5.36 8.51 14.53
CA TRP A 125 5.15 9.24 13.30
C TRP A 125 6.25 10.27 13.04
N SER A 126 6.58 10.49 11.76
CA SER A 126 7.23 11.73 11.33
C SER A 126 6.26 12.91 11.49
N ASP A 127 6.74 14.13 11.31
CA ASP A 127 5.87 15.25 11.04
C ASP A 127 5.14 15.05 9.70
N PRO A 128 3.91 15.56 9.53
CA PRO A 128 3.16 15.40 8.30
C PRO A 128 3.83 16.14 7.13
N TYR A 129 3.77 15.54 5.95
CA TYR A 129 4.36 16.10 4.72
C TYR A 129 3.34 16.44 3.64
N ILE A 130 2.14 15.84 3.65
CA ILE A 130 1.02 16.07 2.72
C ILE A 130 -0.27 16.33 3.49
N ASP A 131 -1.01 17.37 3.11
CA ASP A 131 -2.43 17.52 3.43
C ASP A 131 -3.26 16.71 2.42
N ASN A 132 -4.08 15.79 2.88
CA ASN A 132 -4.91 14.92 2.05
C ASN A 132 -6.39 15.08 2.35
N LYS A 133 -7.22 14.58 1.43
CA LYS A 133 -8.68 14.53 1.54
C LYS A 133 -9.17 13.18 1.05
N GLN A 134 -10.16 12.64 1.75
CA GLN A 134 -10.95 11.53 1.24
C GLN A 134 -12.13 12.08 0.44
N VAL A 135 -12.28 11.64 -0.79
CA VAL A 135 -13.27 12.12 -1.75
C VAL A 135 -14.09 10.96 -2.33
N VAL A 136 -15.08 11.27 -3.14
CA VAL A 136 -15.88 10.28 -3.87
C VAL A 136 -15.70 10.51 -5.37
N VAL A 137 -15.35 9.44 -6.08
CA VAL A 137 -15.32 9.40 -7.55
C VAL A 137 -16.55 8.69 -8.06
N VAL A 138 -17.19 9.26 -9.08
CA VAL A 138 -18.36 8.70 -9.75
C VAL A 138 -18.21 8.84 -11.27
N ARG A 139 -19.01 8.12 -12.04
CA ARG A 139 -19.13 8.40 -13.48
C ARG A 139 -19.84 9.72 -13.71
N SER A 140 -19.40 10.49 -14.70
CA SER A 140 -19.98 11.80 -15.05
C SER A 140 -21.45 11.69 -15.48
N ASP A 141 -21.82 10.56 -16.09
CA ASP A 141 -23.20 10.28 -16.56
C ASP A 141 -24.10 9.64 -15.48
N SER A 142 -23.59 9.43 -14.24
CA SER A 142 -24.32 8.74 -13.15
C SER A 142 -25.52 9.54 -12.60
N GLY A 143 -25.54 10.86 -12.80
CA GLY A 143 -26.50 11.76 -12.16
C GLY A 143 -26.23 11.99 -10.66
N ILE A 144 -25.07 11.56 -10.14
CA ILE A 144 -24.66 11.80 -8.76
C ILE A 144 -23.84 13.09 -8.74
N ASP A 145 -24.36 14.16 -8.15
CA ASP A 145 -23.70 15.47 -8.11
C ASP A 145 -23.18 15.83 -6.71
N ASP A 146 -23.70 15.19 -5.68
CA ASP A 146 -23.32 15.37 -4.29
C ASP A 146 -23.58 14.09 -3.47
N PHE A 147 -23.28 14.14 -2.16
CA PHE A 147 -23.47 13.00 -1.26
C PHE A 147 -24.92 12.53 -1.14
N SER A 148 -25.91 13.39 -1.40
CA SER A 148 -27.32 12.97 -1.36
C SER A 148 -27.66 11.98 -2.49
N GLY A 149 -26.94 12.07 -3.61
CA GLY A 149 -27.04 11.15 -4.75
C GLY A 149 -26.49 9.76 -4.47
N LEU A 150 -25.73 9.57 -3.38
CA LEU A 150 -25.18 8.25 -3.00
C LEU A 150 -26.21 7.35 -2.29
N LYS A 151 -27.39 7.88 -1.96
CA LYS A 151 -28.42 7.09 -1.30
C LYS A 151 -28.88 5.91 -2.18
N GLY A 152 -28.78 4.70 -1.62
CA GLY A 152 -29.14 3.46 -2.30
C GLY A 152 -28.15 3.04 -3.40
N LYS A 153 -26.93 3.59 -3.39
CA LYS A 153 -25.85 3.31 -4.32
C LYS A 153 -24.87 2.29 -3.77
N HIS A 154 -24.22 1.56 -4.65
CA HIS A 154 -23.14 0.64 -4.34
C HIS A 154 -21.83 1.42 -4.29
N VAL A 155 -21.22 1.52 -3.12
CA VAL A 155 -19.98 2.29 -2.89
C VAL A 155 -18.86 1.33 -2.61
N GLU A 156 -17.70 1.54 -3.24
CA GLU A 156 -16.48 0.79 -2.98
C GLU A 156 -15.41 1.63 -2.29
N VAL A 157 -14.60 0.96 -1.50
CA VAL A 157 -13.51 1.57 -0.73
C VAL A 157 -12.39 0.54 -0.54
N GLN A 158 -11.14 0.98 -0.44
CA GLN A 158 -10.05 0.05 -0.14
C GLN A 158 -10.16 -0.46 1.30
N THR A 159 -9.91 -1.75 1.48
CA THR A 159 -9.83 -2.40 2.81
C THR A 159 -8.79 -1.69 3.68
N ASP A 160 -9.13 -1.47 4.96
CA ASP A 160 -8.27 -0.86 5.98
C ASP A 160 -7.71 0.54 5.61
N SER A 161 -8.44 1.27 4.72
CA SER A 161 -8.14 2.65 4.34
C SER A 161 -8.70 3.65 5.34
N SER A 162 -8.21 4.90 5.29
CA SER A 162 -8.78 6.02 6.07
C SER A 162 -10.16 6.42 5.56
N ALA A 163 -10.47 6.24 4.27
CA ALA A 163 -11.82 6.42 3.73
C ALA A 163 -12.81 5.46 4.38
N LEU A 164 -12.45 4.17 4.51
CA LEU A 164 -13.27 3.18 5.21
C LEU A 164 -13.47 3.58 6.67
N ALA A 165 -12.41 3.93 7.39
CA ALA A 165 -12.49 4.34 8.79
C ALA A 165 -13.40 5.57 8.97
N ALA A 166 -13.33 6.56 8.08
CA ALA A 166 -14.21 7.73 8.12
C ALA A 166 -15.69 7.36 7.86
N LEU A 167 -15.95 6.46 6.90
CA LEU A 167 -17.31 6.00 6.57
C LEU A 167 -17.91 5.10 7.67
N GLU A 168 -17.10 4.36 8.42
CA GLU A 168 -17.54 3.58 9.58
C GLU A 168 -17.63 4.43 10.86
N GLY A 169 -16.93 5.57 10.90
CA GLY A 169 -16.85 6.51 12.01
C GLY A 169 -17.73 7.76 11.85
N ASP A 170 -17.08 8.89 11.60
CA ASP A 170 -17.71 10.23 11.56
C ASP A 170 -18.73 10.39 10.44
N GLN A 171 -18.60 9.65 9.34
CA GLN A 171 -19.51 9.65 8.17
C GLN A 171 -20.44 8.42 8.16
N LYS A 172 -20.62 7.71 9.28
CA LYS A 172 -21.48 6.50 9.36
C LYS A 172 -22.94 6.78 8.96
N ASP A 173 -23.45 7.98 9.21
CA ASP A 173 -24.81 8.35 8.83
C ASP A 173 -24.94 8.49 7.29
N LEU A 174 -23.89 8.94 6.61
CA LEU A 174 -23.80 8.93 5.15
C LEU A 174 -23.73 7.49 4.64
N ALA A 175 -22.81 6.68 5.17
CA ALA A 175 -22.63 5.29 4.78
C ALA A 175 -23.88 4.45 4.99
N ALA A 176 -24.66 4.71 6.04
CA ALA A 176 -25.95 4.04 6.29
C ALA A 176 -27.03 4.34 5.21
N THR A 177 -26.82 5.32 4.35
CA THR A 177 -27.73 5.62 3.21
C THR A 177 -27.40 4.79 1.97
N PHE A 178 -26.22 4.19 1.87
CA PHE A 178 -25.77 3.38 0.73
C PHE A 178 -26.59 2.09 0.61
N ALA A 179 -26.63 1.48 -0.57
CA ALA A 179 -27.14 0.12 -0.71
C ALA A 179 -26.18 -0.87 -0.01
N ASP A 180 -24.89 -0.67 -0.25
CA ASP A 180 -23.79 -1.35 0.45
C ASP A 180 -22.49 -0.53 0.37
N LEU A 181 -21.55 -0.88 1.23
CA LEU A 181 -20.18 -0.39 1.24
C LEU A 181 -19.26 -1.61 1.10
N ASN A 182 -18.76 -1.84 -0.12
CA ASN A 182 -17.93 -2.98 -0.44
C ASN A 182 -16.44 -2.64 -0.28
N GLN A 183 -15.68 -3.57 0.24
CA GLN A 183 -14.24 -3.40 0.38
C GLN A 183 -13.51 -4.14 -0.75
N VAL A 184 -12.53 -3.47 -1.35
CA VAL A 184 -11.64 -4.02 -2.36
C VAL A 184 -10.19 -3.92 -1.89
N ALA A 185 -9.31 -4.78 -2.38
CA ALA A 185 -7.89 -4.71 -2.04
C ALA A 185 -7.20 -3.50 -2.68
N GLU A 186 -7.56 -3.18 -3.93
CA GLU A 186 -6.89 -2.17 -4.74
C GLU A 186 -7.89 -1.28 -5.50
N TYR A 187 -7.59 0.00 -5.64
CA TYR A 187 -8.43 0.95 -6.38
C TYR A 187 -8.54 0.65 -7.88
N ASN A 188 -7.57 -0.04 -8.49
CA ASN A 188 -7.70 -0.49 -9.87
C ASN A 188 -8.92 -1.41 -10.07
N THR A 189 -9.20 -2.27 -9.10
CA THR A 189 -10.40 -3.13 -9.12
C THR A 189 -11.66 -2.29 -9.00
N ALA A 190 -11.72 -1.35 -8.04
CA ALA A 190 -12.86 -0.44 -7.87
C ALA A 190 -13.17 0.35 -9.15
N PHE A 191 -12.14 0.83 -9.86
CA PHE A 191 -12.35 1.52 -11.13
C PHE A 191 -12.87 0.62 -12.24
N MET A 192 -12.43 -0.65 -12.32
CA MET A 192 -13.01 -1.62 -13.25
C MET A 192 -14.50 -1.88 -12.95
N ASP A 193 -14.84 -1.94 -11.66
CA ASP A 193 -16.23 -2.12 -11.21
C ASP A 193 -17.07 -0.87 -11.48
N LEU A 194 -16.53 0.32 -11.31
CA LEU A 194 -17.18 1.58 -11.68
C LEU A 194 -17.41 1.67 -13.20
N GLU A 195 -16.45 1.27 -14.01
CA GLU A 195 -16.55 1.24 -15.48
C GLU A 195 -17.59 0.24 -15.97
N SER A 196 -17.65 -0.93 -15.34
CA SER A 196 -18.62 -1.98 -15.69
C SER A 196 -20.02 -1.70 -15.15
N GLY A 197 -20.17 -0.76 -14.20
CA GLY A 197 -21.42 -0.49 -13.48
C GLY A 197 -21.71 -1.48 -12.35
N ALA A 198 -20.71 -2.24 -11.90
CA ALA A 198 -20.81 -3.11 -10.72
C ALA A 198 -20.83 -2.30 -9.42
N CYS A 199 -20.18 -1.13 -9.40
CA CYS A 199 -20.36 -0.12 -8.36
C CYS A 199 -20.80 1.23 -8.98
N ASP A 200 -21.31 2.13 -8.14
CA ASP A 200 -21.78 3.47 -8.55
C ASP A 200 -20.77 4.57 -8.16
N ALA A 201 -19.96 4.33 -7.13
CA ALA A 201 -19.05 5.32 -6.57
C ALA A 201 -17.85 4.65 -5.87
N ILE A 202 -16.73 5.38 -5.79
CA ILE A 202 -15.52 4.94 -5.09
C ILE A 202 -15.13 6.02 -4.06
N ALA A 203 -14.96 5.64 -2.80
CA ALA A 203 -14.41 6.51 -1.76
C ALA A 203 -12.89 6.30 -1.69
N MET A 204 -12.11 7.40 -1.83
CA MET A 204 -10.66 7.30 -1.97
C MET A 204 -9.92 8.62 -1.74
N ASP A 205 -8.61 8.56 -1.69
CA ASP A 205 -7.70 9.69 -1.55
C ASP A 205 -7.69 10.58 -2.80
N ILE A 206 -7.68 11.90 -2.62
CA ILE A 206 -7.77 12.88 -3.72
C ILE A 206 -6.59 12.76 -4.70
N GLY A 207 -5.36 12.54 -4.21
CA GLY A 207 -4.18 12.38 -5.07
C GLY A 207 -4.27 11.12 -5.92
N VAL A 208 -4.75 10.01 -5.34
CA VAL A 208 -4.99 8.75 -6.05
C VAL A 208 -6.14 8.91 -7.05
N ALA A 209 -7.23 9.59 -6.66
CA ALA A 209 -8.35 9.89 -7.55
C ALA A 209 -7.89 10.69 -8.78
N ASN A 210 -7.10 11.75 -8.58
CA ASN A 210 -6.54 12.54 -9.68
C ASN A 210 -5.68 11.69 -10.62
N TYR A 211 -4.80 10.85 -10.07
CA TYR A 211 -3.98 9.96 -10.89
C TYR A 211 -4.85 8.99 -11.68
N GLN A 212 -5.74 8.29 -11.02
CA GLN A 212 -6.60 7.27 -11.64
C GLN A 212 -7.48 7.87 -12.76
N VAL A 213 -8.07 9.03 -12.51
CA VAL A 213 -8.90 9.71 -13.51
C VAL A 213 -8.06 10.22 -14.68
N ASN A 214 -6.95 10.95 -14.41
CA ASN A 214 -6.12 11.55 -15.46
C ASN A 214 -5.40 10.51 -16.33
N SER A 215 -5.13 9.31 -15.79
CA SER A 215 -4.47 8.23 -16.51
C SER A 215 -5.42 7.43 -17.40
N ARG A 216 -6.73 7.69 -17.35
CA ARG A 216 -7.71 6.97 -18.16
C ARG A 216 -7.83 7.56 -19.56
N LYS A 217 -8.29 6.73 -20.49
CA LYS A 217 -8.44 7.12 -21.90
C LYS A 217 -9.35 8.33 -22.07
N ASN A 218 -10.42 8.41 -21.28
CA ASN A 218 -11.40 9.49 -21.28
C ASN A 218 -11.60 9.99 -19.83
N PRO A 219 -10.76 10.91 -19.34
CA PRO A 219 -10.90 11.45 -17.99
C PRO A 219 -12.26 12.09 -17.71
N ASP A 220 -12.89 12.69 -18.72
CA ASP A 220 -14.18 13.34 -18.63
C ASP A 220 -15.36 12.38 -18.35
N ASP A 221 -15.14 11.06 -18.46
CA ASP A 221 -16.14 10.06 -18.09
C ASP A 221 -16.29 9.93 -16.56
N TYR A 222 -15.41 10.59 -15.78
CA TYR A 222 -15.38 10.53 -14.33
C TYR A 222 -15.50 11.92 -13.72
N LYS A 223 -16.04 11.97 -12.51
CA LYS A 223 -16.17 13.18 -11.71
C LYS A 223 -15.78 12.88 -10.27
N ILE A 224 -14.95 13.73 -9.70
CA ILE A 224 -14.68 13.78 -8.26
C ILE A 224 -15.69 14.74 -7.66
N LEU A 225 -16.43 14.31 -6.63
CA LEU A 225 -17.41 15.18 -5.96
C LEU A 225 -16.71 16.27 -5.17
N ASP A 226 -17.26 17.49 -5.17
CA ASP A 226 -16.68 18.67 -4.50
C ASP A 226 -16.57 18.49 -2.97
N LYS A 227 -17.55 17.79 -2.38
CA LYS A 227 -17.59 17.57 -0.92
C LYS A 227 -16.66 16.44 -0.53
N GLU A 228 -15.76 16.70 0.42
CA GLU A 228 -14.87 15.72 1.00
C GLU A 228 -15.54 14.88 2.10
N ILE A 229 -15.14 13.61 2.22
CA ILE A 229 -15.52 12.69 3.31
C ILE A 229 -14.79 13.11 4.59
N SER A 230 -13.48 13.34 4.50
CA SER A 230 -12.59 13.79 5.59
C SER A 230 -11.41 14.56 5.04
N SER A 231 -10.80 15.39 5.90
CA SER A 231 -9.48 15.99 5.70
C SER A 231 -8.50 15.33 6.66
N GLU A 232 -7.29 15.07 6.20
CA GLU A 232 -6.28 14.30 6.93
C GLU A 232 -4.87 14.65 6.48
N GLN A 233 -3.87 14.07 7.12
CA GLN A 233 -2.46 14.31 6.80
C GLN A 233 -1.71 13.00 6.66
N TYR A 234 -0.79 12.96 5.70
CA TYR A 234 0.14 11.85 5.52
C TYR A 234 1.45 12.10 6.27
N ALA A 235 1.91 11.06 6.93
CA ALA A 235 3.20 11.01 7.58
C ALA A 235 3.85 9.62 7.39
N VAL A 236 5.14 9.52 7.68
CA VAL A 236 5.84 8.23 7.70
C VAL A 236 5.54 7.54 9.02
N GLY A 237 5.02 6.32 8.96
CA GLY A 237 4.71 5.51 10.13
C GLY A 237 5.81 4.53 10.46
N PHE A 238 6.34 4.61 11.69
CA PHE A 238 7.35 3.70 12.23
C PHE A 238 6.75 2.83 13.32
N LYS A 239 7.36 1.66 13.59
CA LYS A 239 6.99 0.84 14.74
C LYS A 239 6.94 1.67 16.00
N LYS A 240 5.89 1.50 16.80
CA LYS A 240 5.70 2.25 18.05
C LYS A 240 6.95 2.17 18.94
N GLY A 241 7.48 3.34 19.29
CA GLY A 241 8.69 3.50 20.10
C GLY A 241 10.00 3.57 19.31
N ASN A 242 10.00 3.36 17.97
CA ASN A 242 11.19 3.51 17.15
C ASN A 242 11.46 5.00 16.84
N THR A 243 11.85 5.75 17.86
CA THR A 243 12.12 7.19 17.76
C THR A 243 13.46 7.50 17.10
N GLU A 244 14.45 6.60 17.23
CA GLU A 244 15.77 6.82 16.66
C GLU A 244 15.73 6.89 15.12
N LEU A 245 15.11 5.89 14.48
CA LEU A 245 14.98 5.88 13.02
C LEU A 245 14.08 7.04 12.55
N LYS A 246 12.96 7.27 13.25
CA LYS A 246 12.05 8.40 12.97
C LYS A 246 12.80 9.73 13.00
N ASP A 247 13.63 9.98 14.03
CA ASP A 247 14.37 11.24 14.17
C ASP A 247 15.40 11.44 13.04
N LYS A 248 16.06 10.36 12.59
CA LYS A 248 16.99 10.42 11.45
C LYS A 248 16.26 10.76 10.15
N VAL A 249 15.14 10.08 9.86
CA VAL A 249 14.33 10.34 8.66
C VAL A 249 13.75 11.76 8.71
N GLN A 250 13.17 12.17 9.86
CA GLN A 250 12.59 13.51 10.03
C GLN A 250 13.63 14.61 9.77
N LYS A 251 14.79 14.50 10.40
CA LYS A 251 15.87 15.48 10.21
C LYS A 251 16.22 15.65 8.74
N THR A 252 16.31 14.55 8.00
CA THR A 252 16.63 14.60 6.57
C THR A 252 15.49 15.20 5.75
N LEU A 253 14.24 14.88 6.09
CA LEU A 253 13.06 15.50 5.45
C LEU A 253 13.01 17.02 5.68
N ASP A 254 13.37 17.48 6.89
CA ASP A 254 13.46 18.92 7.20
C ASP A 254 14.53 19.60 6.36
N GLU A 255 15.71 18.99 6.23
CA GLU A 255 16.80 19.49 5.37
C GLU A 255 16.37 19.57 3.89
N MET A 256 15.63 18.53 3.41
CA MET A 256 15.09 18.51 2.04
C MET A 256 14.01 19.57 1.82
N ALA A 257 13.22 19.88 2.83
CA ALA A 257 12.23 20.94 2.76
C ALA A 257 12.91 22.33 2.74
N GLU A 258 13.95 22.53 3.56
CA GLU A 258 14.71 23.79 3.63
C GLU A 258 15.46 24.11 2.33
N ASP A 259 16.04 23.11 1.67
CA ASP A 259 16.81 23.31 0.43
C ASP A 259 15.98 23.22 -0.85
N GLY A 260 14.67 22.98 -0.73
CA GLY A 260 13.71 22.91 -1.83
C GLY A 260 13.73 21.60 -2.61
N THR A 261 14.35 20.55 -2.08
CA THR A 261 14.38 19.24 -2.74
C THR A 261 13.01 18.56 -2.72
N VAL A 262 12.23 18.71 -1.61
CA VAL A 262 10.85 18.22 -1.54
C VAL A 262 10.01 18.84 -2.65
N ASP A 263 10.08 20.17 -2.87
CA ASP A 263 9.34 20.85 -3.93
C ASP A 263 9.72 20.31 -5.32
N LYS A 264 11.02 20.11 -5.58
CA LYS A 264 11.49 19.57 -6.86
C LYS A 264 11.01 18.16 -7.13
N ILE A 265 10.94 17.31 -6.07
CA ILE A 265 10.41 15.97 -6.19
C ILE A 265 8.90 16.04 -6.45
N ALA A 266 8.16 16.89 -5.71
CA ALA A 266 6.72 17.05 -5.86
C ALA A 266 6.32 17.54 -7.26
N GLU A 267 7.11 18.41 -7.90
CA GLU A 267 6.84 18.91 -9.25
C GLU A 267 6.76 17.79 -10.31
N LYS A 268 7.42 16.65 -10.11
CA LYS A 268 7.28 15.47 -10.99
C LYS A 268 5.84 14.92 -10.98
N TYR A 269 5.08 15.24 -9.95
CA TYR A 269 3.73 14.74 -9.68
C TYR A 269 2.68 15.87 -9.69
N ALA A 270 3.00 16.99 -10.36
CA ALA A 270 2.15 18.20 -10.42
C ALA A 270 0.77 17.91 -11.03
N ASP A 271 0.70 17.05 -12.04
CA ASP A 271 -0.55 16.67 -12.71
C ASP A 271 -1.54 15.97 -11.76
N TYR A 272 -1.07 15.50 -10.60
CA TYR A 272 -1.88 14.81 -9.59
C TYR A 272 -2.13 15.66 -8.33
N GLY A 273 -1.65 16.93 -8.34
CA GLY A 273 -1.89 17.90 -7.28
C GLY A 273 -0.93 17.85 -6.10
N VAL A 274 0.14 17.02 -6.17
CA VAL A 274 1.09 16.83 -5.06
C VAL A 274 1.75 18.14 -4.59
N PRO A 275 2.25 19.06 -5.46
CA PRO A 275 2.86 20.30 -5.00
C PRO A 275 1.93 21.20 -4.18
N GLY A 276 0.64 21.22 -4.55
CA GLY A 276 -0.39 21.97 -3.83
C GLY A 276 -0.77 21.41 -2.46
N ALA A 277 -0.50 20.14 -2.25
CA ALA A 277 -0.82 19.38 -1.04
C ALA A 277 0.34 19.33 -0.02
N LEU A 278 1.54 19.77 -0.38
CA LEU A 278 2.67 19.80 0.55
C LEU A 278 2.36 20.63 1.80
N CYS A 279 2.61 20.08 2.98
CA CYS A 279 2.51 20.79 4.26
C CYS A 279 3.83 20.79 5.06
N ILE A 280 4.80 19.99 4.67
CA ILE A 280 6.13 19.98 5.29
C ILE A 280 6.81 21.33 5.22
N GLY A 281 7.46 21.75 6.32
CA GLY A 281 8.13 23.06 6.42
C GLY A 281 7.21 24.28 6.52
N LYS A 282 5.87 24.10 6.36
CA LYS A 282 4.91 25.23 6.43
C LYS A 282 4.45 25.56 7.85
N ASN A 283 4.62 24.65 8.80
CA ASN A 283 4.22 24.80 10.20
C ASN A 283 5.33 25.36 11.12
N SER A 284 6.47 25.75 10.57
CA SER A 284 7.64 26.28 11.31
C SER A 284 7.69 27.81 11.35
N LYS A 285 6.53 28.50 11.20
CA LYS A 285 6.46 29.98 11.31
C LYS A 285 5.51 30.43 12.39
#